data_5bebe9e2043fe1d60d8f25893076d16f
#
_entry.id   5bebe9e2043fe1d60d8f25893076d16f
#
_cell.length_a   1.000
_cell.length_b   1.000
_cell.length_c   1.000
_cell.angle_alpha   90.00
_cell.angle_beta   90.00
_cell.angle_gamma   90.00
#
_symmetry.space_group_name_H-M   'P 1'
#
loop_
_entity.id
_entity.type
_entity.pdbx_description
1 polymer ?
#
loop_
_entity_poly.entity_id
_entity_poly.type
_entity_poly.pdbx_seq_one_letter_code
_entity_poly.pdbx_strand_id
1 'polypeptide(L)'
;CLVGSEMCIRDSLNCALGAEQIRPWLSDLAKIADTNVFVYPNAGLPNEMGEYDQTPAEMSSIIKEFTKDGLVNLVGGCCGTTPNHISAMQNVINEQLPRIIPKKKSLTRLSGLESFTILPENNFVNIGERTNVTGSARFKKLIKNDDYESALAVAKQQIDNGAQIID
;
A
#
# COMPACT_ATOMS: atom_id res chain seq x y z
N CYS A 1 -7.66 -4.04 2.03
CA CYS A 1 -8.10 -5.36 1.57
C CYS A 1 -9.21 -5.86 2.46
N LEU A 2 -10.41 -6.11 1.93
CA LEU A 2 -11.48 -6.75 2.70
C LEU A 2 -11.10 -8.21 2.92
N VAL A 3 -11.12 -8.64 4.17
CA VAL A 3 -10.88 -10.03 4.56
C VAL A 3 -12.06 -10.86 4.11
N GLY A 4 -11.93 -11.45 2.96
CA GLY A 4 -12.79 -12.49 2.44
C GLY A 4 -11.90 -13.63 1.97
N SER A 5 -12.47 -14.76 1.61
CA SER A 5 -11.77 -15.89 1.00
C SER A 5 -11.16 -15.56 -0.38
N GLU A 6 -11.34 -14.35 -0.87
CA GLU A 6 -10.81 -13.89 -2.16
C GLU A 6 -9.49 -13.17 -1.93
N MET A 7 -8.43 -13.73 -2.50
CA MET A 7 -7.13 -13.08 -2.54
C MET A 7 -7.18 -11.86 -3.48
N CYS A 8 -6.50 -10.77 -3.09
CA CYS A 8 -6.31 -9.64 -4.00
C CYS A 8 -5.60 -10.11 -5.25
N ILE A 9 -6.22 -9.89 -6.41
CA ILE A 9 -5.63 -10.27 -7.70
C ILE A 9 -4.79 -9.16 -8.31
N ARG A 10 -4.81 -7.96 -7.73
CA ARG A 10 -4.05 -6.79 -8.15
C ARG A 10 -3.92 -5.76 -7.03
N ASP A 11 -2.82 -5.04 -7.04
CA ASP A 11 -2.60 -3.82 -6.26
C ASP A 11 -2.54 -2.63 -7.22
N SER A 12 -3.02 -1.47 -6.80
CA SER A 12 -3.08 -0.32 -7.69
C SER A 12 -2.80 1.01 -7.02
N LEU A 13 -2.22 1.91 -7.81
CA LEU A 13 -2.12 3.33 -7.50
C LEU A 13 -2.93 4.12 -8.53
N ASN A 14 -3.81 4.98 -8.04
CA ASN A 14 -4.63 5.78 -8.93
C ASN A 14 -4.80 7.22 -8.47
N CYS A 15 -4.93 8.12 -9.44
CA CYS A 15 -5.32 9.51 -9.21
C CYS A 15 -4.35 10.26 -8.27
N ALA A 16 -4.78 11.39 -7.73
CA ALA A 16 -4.05 12.29 -6.83
C ALA A 16 -2.78 12.92 -7.43
N LEU A 17 -1.99 12.17 -8.19
CA LEU A 17 -0.71 12.58 -8.76
C LEU A 17 -0.66 12.33 -10.27
N GLY A 18 0.19 13.09 -10.96
CA GLY A 18 0.61 12.80 -12.33
C GLY A 18 1.56 11.59 -12.39
N ALA A 19 1.82 11.12 -13.61
CA ALA A 19 2.65 9.92 -13.80
C ALA A 19 4.07 10.07 -13.22
N GLU A 20 4.68 11.23 -13.34
CA GLU A 20 6.02 11.50 -12.81
C GLU A 20 6.05 11.43 -11.27
N GLN A 21 5.10 12.09 -10.62
CA GLN A 21 5.06 12.19 -9.16
C GLN A 21 4.67 10.86 -8.49
N ILE A 22 3.91 9.99 -9.17
CA ILE A 22 3.51 8.69 -8.63
C ILE A 22 4.62 7.64 -8.68
N ARG A 23 5.67 7.87 -9.49
CA ARG A 23 6.76 6.92 -9.74
C ARG A 23 7.44 6.36 -8.48
N PRO A 24 7.82 7.15 -7.46
CA PRO A 24 8.46 6.61 -6.25
C PRO A 24 7.57 5.58 -5.54
N TRP A 25 6.30 5.91 -5.35
CA TRP A 25 5.31 5.03 -4.72
C TRP A 25 5.06 3.75 -5.53
N LEU A 26 5.02 3.89 -6.85
CA LEU A 26 4.89 2.76 -7.76
C LEU A 26 6.10 1.82 -7.69
N SER A 27 7.30 2.38 -7.61
CA SER A 27 8.53 1.61 -7.44
C SER A 27 8.53 0.81 -6.14
N ASP A 28 8.08 1.40 -5.04
CA ASP A 28 8.01 0.71 -3.76
C ASP A 28 6.90 -0.34 -3.75
N LEU A 29 5.73 -0.03 -4.31
CA LEU A 29 4.66 -1.01 -4.48
C LEU A 29 5.12 -2.20 -5.34
N ALA A 30 5.81 -1.95 -6.44
CA ALA A 30 6.31 -2.99 -7.32
C ALA A 30 7.30 -3.96 -6.66
N LYS A 31 8.07 -3.50 -5.66
CA LYS A 31 8.97 -4.35 -4.87
C LYS A 31 8.23 -5.27 -3.90
N ILE A 32 7.11 -4.80 -3.35
CA ILE A 32 6.39 -5.49 -2.27
C ILE A 32 5.15 -6.26 -2.73
N ALA A 33 4.55 -5.91 -3.87
CA ALA A 33 3.34 -6.55 -4.36
C ALA A 33 3.64 -7.98 -4.86
N ASP A 34 2.90 -8.96 -4.37
CA ASP A 34 2.92 -10.36 -4.83
C ASP A 34 1.77 -10.67 -5.81
N THR A 35 1.11 -9.63 -6.29
CA THR A 35 0.03 -9.65 -7.28
C THR A 35 0.39 -8.76 -8.47
N ASN A 36 -0.49 -8.67 -9.47
CA ASN A 36 -0.35 -7.71 -10.56
C ASN A 36 -0.45 -6.27 -10.03
N VAL A 37 0.42 -5.40 -10.53
CA VAL A 37 0.42 -3.96 -10.23
C VAL A 37 -0.21 -3.18 -11.36
N PHE A 38 -1.15 -2.32 -11.01
CA PHE A 38 -1.86 -1.45 -11.93
C PHE A 38 -1.66 0.02 -11.55
N VAL A 39 -1.37 0.89 -12.52
CA VAL A 39 -1.25 2.32 -12.33
C VAL A 39 -2.11 3.10 -13.33
N TYR A 40 -2.83 4.11 -12.84
CA TYR A 40 -3.61 5.01 -13.67
C TYR A 40 -3.55 6.44 -13.09
N PRO A 41 -2.44 7.15 -13.38
CA PRO A 41 -2.20 8.50 -12.93
C PRO A 41 -3.09 9.51 -13.67
N ASN A 42 -3.10 10.74 -13.16
CA ASN A 42 -3.68 11.88 -13.88
C ASN A 42 -2.78 12.28 -15.05
N ALA A 43 -3.32 12.98 -16.03
CA ALA A 43 -2.55 13.62 -17.10
C ALA A 43 -1.81 14.88 -16.57
N GLY A 44 -0.84 14.65 -15.69
CA GLY A 44 -0.12 15.68 -14.96
C GLY A 44 -0.79 16.08 -13.64
N LEU A 45 -0.38 17.24 -13.10
CA LEU A 45 -1.05 17.89 -11.97
C LEU A 45 -2.04 18.94 -12.48
N PRO A 46 -3.12 19.21 -11.73
CA PRO A 46 -4.04 20.26 -12.12
C PRO A 46 -3.35 21.63 -12.11
N ASN A 47 -3.59 22.43 -13.15
CA ASN A 47 -3.14 23.82 -13.22
C ASN A 47 -3.99 24.72 -12.30
N GLU A 48 -3.72 26.05 -12.29
CA GLU A 48 -4.43 27.02 -11.47
C GLU A 48 -5.94 27.07 -11.76
N MET A 49 -6.39 26.65 -12.94
CA MET A 49 -7.79 26.58 -13.36
C MET A 49 -8.42 25.20 -13.04
N GLY A 50 -7.63 24.24 -12.49
CA GLY A 50 -8.06 22.88 -12.21
C GLY A 50 -8.04 21.95 -13.44
N GLU A 51 -7.46 22.38 -14.56
CA GLU A 51 -7.34 21.61 -15.79
C GLU A 51 -6.04 20.79 -15.82
N TYR A 52 -5.98 19.76 -16.67
CA TYR A 52 -4.85 18.86 -16.81
C TYR A 52 -4.22 19.03 -18.20
N ASP A 53 -2.98 19.51 -18.24
CA ASP A 53 -2.33 19.97 -19.46
C ASP A 53 -1.27 18.99 -20.02
N GLN A 54 -1.00 17.87 -19.33
CA GLN A 54 -0.03 16.91 -19.82
C GLN A 54 -0.48 16.28 -21.13
N THR A 55 0.37 16.33 -22.13
CA THR A 55 0.06 15.80 -23.47
C THR A 55 0.14 14.27 -23.50
N PRO A 56 -0.55 13.61 -24.49
CA PRO A 56 -0.43 12.17 -24.73
C PRO A 56 1.01 11.69 -24.91
N ALA A 57 1.85 12.47 -25.58
CA ALA A 57 3.25 12.13 -25.83
C ALA A 57 4.09 12.14 -24.55
N GLU A 58 3.93 13.16 -23.71
CA GLU A 58 4.62 13.26 -22.43
C GLU A 58 4.21 12.13 -21.49
N MET A 59 2.91 11.91 -21.30
CA MET A 59 2.40 10.86 -20.43
C MET A 59 2.87 9.47 -20.91
N SER A 60 2.77 9.17 -22.20
CA SER A 60 3.19 7.89 -22.75
C SER A 60 4.69 7.64 -22.62
N SER A 61 5.52 8.69 -22.67
CA SER A 61 6.97 8.58 -22.44
C SER A 61 7.27 8.11 -21.01
N ILE A 62 6.59 8.67 -20.01
CA ILE A 62 6.76 8.26 -18.61
C ILE A 62 6.23 6.83 -18.38
N ILE A 63 5.08 6.49 -18.97
CA ILE A 63 4.54 5.11 -18.89
C ILE A 63 5.48 4.10 -19.54
N LYS A 64 6.15 4.47 -20.63
CA LYS A 64 7.19 3.63 -21.26
C LYS A 64 8.34 3.33 -20.29
N GLU A 65 8.76 4.29 -19.49
CA GLU A 65 9.77 4.06 -18.47
C GLU A 65 9.27 3.08 -17.40
N PHE A 66 8.02 3.20 -16.94
CA PHE A 66 7.44 2.27 -15.95
C PHE A 66 7.45 0.82 -16.46
N THR A 67 7.11 0.64 -17.73
CA THR A 67 7.12 -0.70 -18.35
C THR A 67 8.54 -1.21 -18.56
N LYS A 68 9.46 -0.36 -19.02
CA LYS A 68 10.88 -0.71 -19.19
C LYS A 68 11.54 -1.12 -17.88
N ASP A 69 11.20 -0.44 -16.78
CA ASP A 69 11.73 -0.75 -15.44
C ASP A 69 10.98 -1.90 -14.75
N GLY A 70 10.01 -2.52 -15.43
CA GLY A 70 9.26 -3.66 -14.90
C GLY A 70 8.42 -3.32 -13.67
N LEU A 71 7.83 -2.12 -13.60
CA LEU A 71 7.06 -1.67 -12.43
C LEU A 71 5.59 -2.06 -12.49
N VAL A 72 5.04 -2.33 -13.68
CA VAL A 72 3.58 -2.47 -13.90
C VAL A 72 3.22 -3.69 -14.73
N ASN A 73 2.00 -4.18 -14.51
CA ASN A 73 1.35 -5.20 -15.32
C ASN A 73 0.20 -4.62 -16.14
N LEU A 74 -0.43 -3.56 -15.65
CA LEU A 74 -1.51 -2.85 -16.32
C LEU A 74 -1.29 -1.35 -16.15
N VAL A 75 -1.68 -0.60 -17.17
CA VAL A 75 -1.60 0.85 -17.19
C VAL A 75 -2.91 1.44 -17.70
N GLY A 76 -3.22 2.62 -17.23
CA GLY A 76 -4.36 3.41 -17.67
C GLY A 76 -4.14 4.87 -17.33
N GLY A 77 -5.19 5.63 -17.32
CA GLY A 77 -5.17 7.03 -16.93
C GLY A 77 -6.41 7.41 -16.13
N CYS A 78 -6.33 8.53 -15.41
CA CYS A 78 -7.41 9.09 -14.59
C CYS A 78 -7.77 10.51 -15.07
N CYS A 79 -7.75 11.49 -14.19
CA CYS A 79 -8.17 12.85 -14.52
C CYS A 79 -7.36 13.45 -15.68
N GLY A 80 -8.02 14.10 -16.60
CA GLY A 80 -7.43 14.70 -17.79
C GLY A 80 -7.06 13.72 -18.90
N THR A 81 -7.15 12.40 -18.67
CA THR A 81 -6.84 11.40 -19.67
C THR A 81 -7.92 11.31 -20.74
N THR A 82 -7.52 11.40 -22.00
CA THR A 82 -8.36 11.31 -23.19
C THR A 82 -8.09 10.02 -23.97
N PRO A 83 -8.93 9.65 -24.94
CA PRO A 83 -8.65 8.51 -25.82
C PRO A 83 -7.28 8.59 -26.53
N ASN A 84 -6.78 9.79 -26.83
CA ASN A 84 -5.47 10.00 -27.42
C ASN A 84 -4.34 9.61 -26.48
N HIS A 85 -4.48 9.87 -25.18
CA HIS A 85 -3.53 9.40 -24.17
C HIS A 85 -3.48 7.88 -24.11
N ILE A 86 -4.64 7.23 -24.10
CA ILE A 86 -4.72 5.76 -24.08
C ILE A 86 -4.08 5.16 -25.34
N SER A 87 -4.37 5.73 -26.50
CA SER A 87 -3.75 5.29 -27.76
C SER A 87 -2.23 5.45 -27.76
N ALA A 88 -1.73 6.59 -27.26
CA ALA A 88 -0.29 6.82 -27.13
C ALA A 88 0.37 5.83 -26.15
N MET A 89 -0.26 5.57 -25.00
CA MET A 89 0.22 4.55 -24.05
C MET A 89 0.24 3.15 -24.67
N GLN A 90 -0.83 2.76 -25.38
CA GLN A 90 -0.90 1.46 -26.06
C GLN A 90 0.27 1.27 -27.03
N ASN A 91 0.61 2.30 -27.81
CA ASN A 91 1.70 2.22 -28.77
C ASN A 91 3.06 1.97 -28.13
N VAL A 92 3.30 2.52 -26.93
CA VAL A 92 4.60 2.36 -26.26
C VAL A 92 4.72 1.10 -25.41
N ILE A 93 3.61 0.47 -25.02
CA ILE A 93 3.61 -0.75 -24.20
C ILE A 93 3.55 -2.04 -25.03
N ASN A 94 3.12 -1.99 -26.28
CA ASN A 94 2.92 -3.19 -27.11
C ASN A 94 4.15 -4.09 -27.26
N GLU A 95 5.35 -3.52 -27.15
CA GLU A 95 6.62 -4.24 -27.27
C GLU A 95 7.29 -4.51 -25.90
N GLN A 96 6.63 -4.14 -24.80
CA GLN A 96 7.20 -4.25 -23.47
C GLN A 96 6.72 -5.52 -22.76
N LEU A 97 7.60 -6.10 -21.96
CA LEU A 97 7.23 -7.21 -21.09
C LEU A 97 6.55 -6.69 -19.80
N PRO A 98 5.52 -7.38 -19.34
CA PRO A 98 4.89 -7.02 -18.07
C PRO A 98 5.85 -7.28 -16.90
N ARG A 99 5.61 -6.60 -15.76
CA ARG A 99 6.32 -6.82 -14.50
C ARG A 99 6.26 -8.30 -14.12
N ILE A 100 7.40 -8.84 -13.72
CA ILE A 100 7.48 -10.18 -13.14
C ILE A 100 7.02 -10.12 -11.69
N ILE A 101 6.01 -10.90 -11.33
CA ILE A 101 5.51 -10.99 -9.96
C ILE A 101 6.57 -11.71 -9.11
N PRO A 102 7.10 -11.08 -8.04
CA PRO A 102 8.12 -11.69 -7.22
C PRO A 102 7.53 -12.87 -6.42
N LYS A 103 8.24 -14.00 -6.41
CA LYS A 103 7.90 -15.11 -5.52
C LYS A 103 8.33 -14.75 -4.09
N LYS A 104 7.36 -14.53 -3.24
CA LYS A 104 7.61 -14.24 -1.81
C LYS A 104 7.41 -15.48 -0.95
N LYS A 105 8.21 -15.56 0.11
CA LYS A 105 7.96 -16.54 1.18
C LYS A 105 6.64 -16.17 1.87
N SER A 106 5.81 -17.19 2.13
CA SER A 106 4.63 -17.03 2.98
C SER A 106 5.11 -16.82 4.42
N LEU A 107 4.97 -15.60 4.92
CA LEU A 107 5.31 -15.20 6.28
C LEU A 107 4.09 -14.53 6.91
N THR A 108 3.93 -14.66 8.21
CA THR A 108 2.92 -13.92 8.95
C THR A 108 3.33 -12.46 9.02
N ARG A 109 2.50 -11.59 8.46
CA ARG A 109 2.70 -10.14 8.45
C ARG A 109 1.53 -9.46 9.12
N LEU A 110 1.86 -8.57 10.02
CA LEU A 110 0.91 -7.79 10.80
C LEU A 110 1.12 -6.31 10.51
N SER A 111 0.04 -5.55 10.53
CA SER A 111 0.05 -4.11 10.32
C SER A 111 -0.59 -3.41 11.51
N GLY A 112 0.19 -2.59 12.19
CA GLY A 112 -0.23 -1.72 13.27
C GLY A 112 0.29 -0.30 13.00
N LEU A 113 0.82 0.36 14.02
CA LEU A 113 1.53 1.64 13.85
C LEU A 113 2.75 1.45 12.94
N GLU A 114 3.44 0.31 13.09
CA GLU A 114 4.50 -0.14 12.21
C GLU A 114 4.17 -1.52 11.65
N SER A 115 4.77 -1.85 10.50
CA SER A 115 4.65 -3.19 9.95
C SER A 115 5.52 -4.17 10.73
N PHE A 116 4.97 -5.32 11.10
CA PHE A 116 5.69 -6.38 11.79
C PHE A 116 5.60 -7.70 10.99
N THR A 117 6.75 -8.26 10.64
CA THR A 117 6.83 -9.56 9.95
C THR A 117 7.46 -10.57 10.89
N ILE A 118 6.78 -11.69 11.14
CA ILE A 118 7.31 -12.79 11.92
C ILE A 118 8.31 -13.56 11.06
N LEU A 119 9.56 -13.45 11.41
CA LEU A 119 10.70 -14.12 10.76
C LEU A 119 11.20 -15.29 11.62
N PRO A 120 11.83 -16.31 11.04
CA PRO A 120 12.48 -17.36 11.82
C PRO A 120 13.50 -16.82 12.83
N GLU A 121 14.17 -15.72 12.50
CA GLU A 121 15.18 -15.06 13.33
C GLU A 121 14.60 -14.33 14.55
N ASN A 122 13.30 -14.06 14.56
CA ASN A 122 12.64 -13.46 15.74
C ASN A 122 12.56 -14.42 16.93
N ASN A 123 12.79 -15.72 16.73
CA ASN A 123 12.65 -16.79 17.72
C ASN A 123 11.23 -16.83 18.31
N PHE A 124 10.99 -16.02 19.34
CA PHE A 124 9.74 -15.96 20.06
C PHE A 124 9.12 -14.55 19.97
N VAL A 125 7.83 -14.48 19.65
CA VAL A 125 7.08 -13.23 19.58
C VAL A 125 6.07 -13.20 20.72
N ASN A 126 6.21 -12.24 21.61
CA ASN A 126 5.30 -12.05 22.74
C ASN A 126 4.12 -11.17 22.34
N ILE A 127 2.93 -11.64 22.64
CA ILE A 127 1.67 -10.89 22.46
C ILE A 127 1.11 -10.54 23.83
N GLY A 128 0.88 -9.27 24.10
CA GLY A 128 0.24 -8.78 25.30
C GLY A 128 -1.27 -8.74 25.15
N GLU A 129 -2.01 -9.45 26.00
CA GLU A 129 -3.48 -9.55 25.95
C GLU A 129 -4.18 -8.71 27.04
N ARG A 130 -3.49 -7.82 27.75
CA ARG A 130 -4.08 -7.08 28.87
C ARG A 130 -4.87 -5.84 28.46
N THR A 131 -4.82 -5.48 27.18
CA THR A 131 -5.62 -4.41 26.56
C THR A 131 -6.89 -4.91 25.89
N ASN A 132 -7.14 -6.20 25.93
CA ASN A 132 -8.38 -6.81 25.50
C ASN A 132 -9.49 -6.64 26.54
N VAL A 133 -10.56 -5.88 26.22
CA VAL A 133 -11.69 -5.64 27.14
C VAL A 133 -12.49 -6.89 27.48
N THR A 134 -12.41 -7.92 26.65
CA THR A 134 -13.08 -9.21 26.91
C THR A 134 -12.24 -10.07 27.85
N GLY A 135 -10.94 -10.15 27.64
CA GLY A 135 -10.01 -10.98 28.40
C GLY A 135 -9.49 -10.35 29.70
N SER A 136 -9.51 -9.01 29.81
CA SER A 136 -8.95 -8.29 30.98
C SER A 136 -10.03 -7.53 31.74
N ALA A 137 -10.47 -8.08 32.89
CA ALA A 137 -11.46 -7.44 33.75
C ALA A 137 -10.97 -6.07 34.30
N ARG A 138 -9.66 -5.92 34.56
CA ARG A 138 -9.06 -4.66 35.00
C ARG A 138 -9.15 -3.62 33.87
N PHE A 139 -8.71 -3.95 32.67
CA PHE A 139 -8.73 -3.03 31.54
C PHE A 139 -10.16 -2.62 31.18
N LYS A 140 -11.10 -3.59 31.14
CA LYS A 140 -12.53 -3.33 30.95
C LYS A 140 -13.10 -2.33 31.96
N LYS A 141 -12.72 -2.41 33.24
CA LYS A 141 -13.18 -1.48 34.28
C LYS A 141 -12.63 -0.07 34.01
N LEU A 142 -11.35 0.05 33.60
CA LEU A 142 -10.74 1.34 33.29
C LEU A 142 -11.46 2.01 32.13
N ILE A 143 -11.69 1.27 31.05
CA ILE A 143 -12.40 1.80 29.86
C ILE A 143 -13.84 2.22 30.20
N LYS A 144 -14.57 1.42 31.01
CA LYS A 144 -15.94 1.77 31.42
C LYS A 144 -16.03 3.02 32.32
N ASN A 145 -14.95 3.35 32.99
CA ASN A 145 -14.86 4.52 33.89
C ASN A 145 -14.19 5.72 33.20
N ASP A 146 -13.91 5.63 31.89
CA ASP A 146 -13.19 6.64 31.10
C ASP A 146 -11.78 6.97 31.64
N ASP A 147 -11.20 6.06 32.42
CA ASP A 147 -9.84 6.19 32.98
C ASP A 147 -8.81 5.73 31.93
N TYR A 148 -8.65 6.52 30.89
CA TYR A 148 -7.75 6.22 29.77
C TYR A 148 -6.28 6.32 30.15
N GLU A 149 -5.93 7.15 31.14
CA GLU A 149 -4.55 7.27 31.62
C GLU A 149 -4.07 5.94 32.22
N SER A 150 -4.86 5.37 33.14
CA SER A 150 -4.55 4.05 33.72
C SER A 150 -4.64 2.93 32.66
N ALA A 151 -5.52 3.04 31.68
CA ALA A 151 -5.63 2.08 30.58
C ALA A 151 -4.36 2.09 29.71
N LEU A 152 -3.85 3.26 29.34
CA LEU A 152 -2.58 3.42 28.63
C LEU A 152 -1.38 2.90 29.44
N ALA A 153 -1.39 3.07 30.77
CA ALA A 153 -0.36 2.50 31.62
C ALA A 153 -0.34 0.96 31.56
N VAL A 154 -1.51 0.32 31.43
CA VAL A 154 -1.60 -1.14 31.20
C VAL A 154 -0.99 -1.54 29.86
N ALA A 155 -1.26 -0.78 28.80
CA ALA A 155 -0.65 -1.01 27.49
C ALA A 155 0.88 -0.87 27.55
N LYS A 156 1.35 0.24 28.11
CA LYS A 156 2.79 0.53 28.27
C LYS A 156 3.51 -0.56 29.05
N GLN A 157 2.92 -1.03 30.15
CA GLN A 157 3.51 -2.10 30.96
C GLN A 157 3.76 -3.39 30.18
N GLN A 158 2.91 -3.73 29.22
CA GLN A 158 3.11 -4.92 28.38
C GLN A 158 4.33 -4.73 27.47
N ILE A 159 4.48 -3.54 26.88
CA ILE A 159 5.64 -3.19 26.04
C ILE A 159 6.92 -3.22 26.86
N ASP A 160 6.92 -2.57 28.03
CA ASP A 160 8.07 -2.53 28.95
C ASP A 160 8.49 -3.94 29.40
N ASN A 161 7.55 -4.89 29.44
CA ASN A 161 7.78 -6.30 29.75
C ASN A 161 8.11 -7.17 28.51
N GLY A 162 8.35 -6.55 27.36
CA GLY A 162 8.86 -7.21 26.15
C GLY A 162 7.82 -7.75 25.19
N ALA A 163 6.57 -7.25 25.24
CA ALA A 163 5.59 -7.54 24.20
C ALA A 163 5.93 -6.77 22.91
N GLN A 164 6.06 -7.49 21.81
CA GLN A 164 6.21 -6.92 20.48
C GLN A 164 4.86 -6.57 19.84
N ILE A 165 3.80 -7.18 20.33
CA ILE A 165 2.43 -6.98 19.85
C ILE A 165 1.53 -6.82 21.08
N ILE A 166 0.57 -5.92 21.01
CA ILE A 166 -0.54 -5.81 21.99
C ILE A 166 -1.87 -5.88 21.26
N ASP A 167 -2.84 -6.60 21.84
CA ASP A 167 -4.17 -6.75 21.25
C ASP A 167 -5.18 -5.76 21.91
#